data_deb795e67a0822b23fb7b3574ec5495f
#
_entry.id   deb795e67a0822b23fb7b3574ec5495f
#
_cell.length_a   1.000
_cell.length_b   1.000
_cell.length_c   1.000
_cell.angle_alpha   90.00
_cell.angle_beta   90.00
_cell.angle_gamma   90.00
#
_symmetry.space_group_name_H-M   'P 1'
#
loop_
_entity.id
_entity.type
_entity.pdbx_description
1 polymer ?
#
loop_
_entity_poly.entity_id
_entity_poly.type
_entity_poly.pdbx_seq_one_letter_code
_entity_poly.pdbx_strand_id
1 'polypeptide(L)'
;FLHILVKLCSYNHSVKDAPLWCISLFKKTERTRTGMAKKRNGRQDAIRDIVRNRDVRTQRMLVDELKAEGFDCTQATVSRDIAEMGLRKLPEGVYVLAEDLHLQRMVSELVVDVHRADNMLIVKAQPGTANGIAAAIDAAELPDVLGSLAGNDTIFVVSQTGEDSQRLEALLQKLRCTKN
;
A
#
# COMPACT_ATOMS: atom_id res chain seq x y z
N PHE A 1 5.02 1.64 19.67
CA PHE A 1 5.12 2.99 20.27
C PHE A 1 6.14 3.86 19.53
N LEU A 2 7.32 3.34 19.18
CA LEU A 2 8.39 4.11 18.52
C LEU A 2 8.03 4.51 17.06
N HIS A 3 7.25 3.71 16.36
CA HIS A 3 6.86 3.93 14.95
C HIS A 3 5.80 5.04 14.81
N ILE A 4 4.95 5.22 15.80
CA ILE A 4 3.92 6.26 15.84
C ILE A 4 4.55 7.63 16.12
N LEU A 5 5.56 7.69 17.00
CA LEU A 5 6.29 8.92 17.31
C LEU A 5 7.08 9.47 16.11
N VAL A 6 7.63 8.60 15.27
CA VAL A 6 8.38 8.99 14.07
C VAL A 6 7.46 9.58 12.99
N LYS A 7 6.24 9.06 12.81
CA LYS A 7 5.25 9.62 11.86
C LYS A 7 4.68 10.96 12.33
N LEU A 8 4.51 11.16 13.63
CA LEU A 8 4.03 12.45 14.18
C LEU A 8 5.05 13.59 14.06
N CYS A 9 6.34 13.29 14.05
CA CYS A 9 7.39 14.29 13.90
C CYS A 9 7.54 14.84 12.47
N SER A 10 7.10 14.08 11.46
CA SER A 10 7.12 14.51 10.05
C SER A 10 5.98 15.47 9.69
N TYR A 11 4.98 15.63 10.56
CA TYR A 11 3.77 16.40 10.27
C TYR A 11 3.84 17.87 10.73
N ASN A 12 4.87 18.28 11.49
CA ASN A 12 4.93 19.64 12.00
C ASN A 12 6.07 20.45 11.36
N HIS A 13 5.73 21.49 10.67
CA HIS A 13 6.50 22.39 9.80
C HIS A 13 7.55 23.26 10.52
N SER A 14 8.28 22.75 11.52
CA SER A 14 9.47 23.45 12.03
C SER A 14 10.43 22.49 12.75
N VAL A 15 11.46 22.05 12.04
CA VAL A 15 12.58 21.25 12.58
C VAL A 15 13.49 22.08 13.50
N LYS A 16 13.21 23.38 13.73
CA LYS A 16 14.09 24.28 14.47
C LYS A 16 14.04 24.13 15.99
N ASP A 17 13.00 23.47 16.52
CA ASP A 17 12.79 23.37 17.98
C ASP A 17 12.90 21.93 18.53
N ALA A 18 13.40 20.98 17.73
CA ALA A 18 13.61 19.62 18.18
C ALA A 18 14.86 19.52 19.07
N PRO A 19 14.81 18.81 20.21
CA PRO A 19 15.94 18.66 21.10
C PRO A 19 17.11 17.95 20.39
N LEU A 20 18.35 18.39 20.67
CA LEU A 20 19.59 17.95 19.99
C LEU A 20 19.80 16.43 19.96
N TRP A 21 19.29 15.68 20.95
CA TRP A 21 19.34 14.22 20.96
C TRP A 21 18.40 13.58 19.89
N CYS A 22 17.28 14.22 19.57
CA CYS A 22 16.35 13.79 18.53
C CYS A 22 16.96 13.97 17.13
N ILE A 23 17.66 15.10 16.94
CA ILE A 23 18.39 15.41 15.68
C ILE A 23 19.56 14.45 15.46
N SER A 24 20.27 14.05 16.51
CA SER A 24 21.39 13.11 16.42
C SER A 24 20.94 11.68 16.09
N LEU A 25 19.80 11.24 16.62
CA LEU A 25 19.18 9.94 16.30
C LEU A 25 18.66 9.92 14.87
N PHE A 26 18.07 11.01 14.41
CA PHE A 26 17.58 11.15 13.02
C PHE A 26 18.74 11.10 12.01
N LYS A 27 19.82 11.84 12.25
CA LYS A 27 21.03 11.82 11.41
C LYS A 27 21.75 10.47 11.41
N LYS A 28 21.65 9.66 12.46
CA LYS A 28 22.28 8.34 12.55
C LYS A 28 21.49 7.28 11.78
N THR A 29 20.15 7.42 11.69
CA THR A 29 19.29 6.52 10.90
C THR A 29 19.34 6.83 9.40
N GLU A 30 19.58 8.07 8.99
CA GLU A 30 19.72 8.42 7.56
C GLU A 30 21.07 7.98 6.97
N ARG A 31 22.15 7.91 7.76
CA ARG A 31 23.50 7.56 7.28
C ARG A 31 23.69 6.09 6.90
N THR A 32 22.78 5.19 7.26
CA THR A 32 22.90 3.74 6.98
C THR A 32 22.03 3.22 5.84
N ARG A 33 21.23 4.09 5.19
CA ARG A 33 20.53 3.73 3.95
C ARG A 33 21.44 4.06 2.76
N THR A 34 22.28 3.10 2.38
CA THR A 34 23.06 3.16 1.14
C THR A 34 22.15 3.46 -0.06
N GLY A 35 22.61 4.27 -1.00
CA GLY A 35 21.84 4.70 -2.18
C GLY A 35 21.21 3.56 -3.00
N MET A 36 21.73 2.32 -2.86
CA MET A 36 21.15 1.09 -3.44
C MET A 36 19.81 0.70 -2.83
N ALA A 37 19.62 0.83 -1.50
CA ALA A 37 18.36 0.50 -0.84
C ALA A 37 17.26 1.51 -1.23
N LYS A 38 17.59 2.81 -1.32
CA LYS A 38 16.65 3.85 -1.77
C LYS A 38 16.23 3.65 -3.24
N LYS A 39 17.16 3.24 -4.10
CA LYS A 39 16.88 2.94 -5.51
C LYS A 39 16.06 1.66 -5.70
N ARG A 40 16.23 0.66 -4.82
CA ARG A 40 15.44 -0.58 -4.80
C ARG A 40 14.02 -0.32 -4.35
N ASN A 41 13.80 0.41 -3.26
CA ASN A 41 12.47 0.73 -2.77
C ASN A 41 11.66 1.49 -3.82
N GLY A 42 12.23 2.52 -4.45
CA GLY A 42 11.54 3.26 -5.53
C GLY A 42 11.18 2.39 -6.74
N ARG A 43 12.01 1.38 -7.08
CA ARG A 43 11.68 0.43 -8.16
C ARG A 43 10.56 -0.52 -7.76
N GLN A 44 10.52 -1.00 -6.52
CA GLN A 44 9.44 -1.86 -6.03
C GLN A 44 8.11 -1.10 -5.94
N ASP A 45 8.13 0.17 -5.56
CA ASP A 45 6.95 1.04 -5.60
C ASP A 45 6.45 1.22 -7.04
N ALA A 46 7.35 1.48 -8.00
CA ALA A 46 7.00 1.54 -9.42
C ALA A 46 6.42 0.21 -9.95
N ILE A 47 6.96 -0.94 -9.51
CA ILE A 47 6.40 -2.25 -9.87
C ILE A 47 4.96 -2.39 -9.36
N ARG A 48 4.66 -1.96 -8.12
CA ARG A 48 3.30 -1.98 -7.58
C ARG A 48 2.35 -1.15 -8.44
N ASP A 49 2.76 0.07 -8.77
CA ASP A 49 1.94 0.97 -9.58
C ASP A 49 1.70 0.43 -10.99
N ILE A 50 2.74 -0.11 -11.64
CA ILE A 50 2.62 -0.71 -12.98
C ILE A 50 1.65 -1.91 -12.95
N VAL A 51 1.81 -2.83 -11.99
CA VAL A 51 1.00 -4.04 -11.89
C VAL A 51 -0.46 -3.74 -11.54
N ARG A 52 -0.74 -2.69 -10.76
CA ARG A 52 -2.10 -2.25 -10.42
C ARG A 52 -2.82 -1.56 -11.57
N ASN A 53 -2.07 -0.83 -12.39
CA ASN A 53 -2.65 0.01 -13.45
C ASN A 53 -2.61 -0.62 -14.84
N ARG A 54 -1.85 -1.72 -15.05
CA ARG A 54 -1.63 -2.35 -16.34
C ARG A 54 -1.65 -3.87 -16.25
N ASP A 55 -2.13 -4.53 -17.29
CA ASP A 55 -2.14 -5.99 -17.43
C ASP A 55 -0.75 -6.51 -17.80
N VAL A 56 0.13 -6.65 -16.82
CA VAL A 56 1.49 -7.17 -17.02
C VAL A 56 1.44 -8.69 -17.15
N ARG A 57 1.80 -9.21 -18.32
CA ARG A 57 1.75 -10.66 -18.60
C ARG A 57 3.11 -11.35 -18.61
N THR A 58 4.21 -10.60 -18.82
CA THR A 58 5.56 -11.14 -18.90
C THR A 58 6.55 -10.30 -18.11
N GLN A 59 7.60 -10.95 -17.60
CA GLN A 59 8.71 -10.24 -16.94
C GLN A 59 9.39 -9.23 -17.86
N ARG A 60 9.46 -9.53 -19.16
CA ARG A 60 10.03 -8.62 -20.16
C ARG A 60 9.21 -7.34 -20.28
N MET A 61 7.89 -7.46 -20.33
CA MET A 61 6.99 -6.32 -20.33
C MET A 61 7.19 -5.42 -19.11
N LEU A 62 7.37 -6.03 -17.92
CA LEU A 62 7.66 -5.29 -16.69
C LEU A 62 9.02 -4.58 -16.75
N VAL A 63 10.05 -5.21 -17.34
CA VAL A 63 11.35 -4.57 -17.56
C VAL A 63 11.24 -3.36 -18.49
N ASP A 64 10.48 -3.48 -19.59
CA ASP A 64 10.30 -2.42 -20.57
C ASP A 64 9.55 -1.22 -19.97
N GLU A 65 8.49 -1.48 -19.18
CA GLU A 65 7.75 -0.44 -18.45
C GLU A 65 8.62 0.28 -17.40
N LEU A 66 9.39 -0.46 -16.61
CA LEU A 66 10.31 0.13 -15.63
C LEU A 66 11.40 1.00 -16.29
N LYS A 67 11.90 0.60 -17.46
CA LYS A 67 12.84 1.40 -18.24
C LYS A 67 12.21 2.69 -18.75
N ALA A 68 10.94 2.64 -19.17
CA ALA A 68 10.20 3.82 -19.59
C ALA A 68 10.02 4.82 -18.43
N GLU A 69 9.91 4.33 -17.19
CA GLU A 69 9.87 5.14 -15.95
C GLU A 69 11.27 5.57 -15.44
N GLY A 70 12.33 5.24 -16.18
CA GLY A 70 13.71 5.66 -15.87
C GLY A 70 14.48 4.72 -14.93
N PHE A 71 13.98 3.51 -14.68
CA PHE A 71 14.69 2.51 -13.88
C PHE A 71 15.59 1.65 -14.79
N ASP A 72 16.91 1.74 -14.59
CA ASP A 72 17.85 0.83 -15.23
C ASP A 72 17.84 -0.52 -14.50
N CYS A 73 17.22 -1.53 -15.09
CA CYS A 73 17.06 -2.87 -14.52
C CYS A 73 17.19 -3.97 -15.58
N THR A 74 17.66 -5.13 -15.14
CA THR A 74 17.73 -6.36 -15.95
C THR A 74 16.59 -7.29 -15.61
N GLN A 75 16.28 -8.26 -16.49
CA GLN A 75 15.28 -9.31 -16.22
C GLN A 75 15.60 -10.07 -14.92
N ALA A 76 16.88 -10.35 -14.64
CA ALA A 76 17.28 -11.03 -13.41
C ALA A 76 16.96 -10.20 -12.16
N THR A 77 17.10 -8.87 -12.24
CA THR A 77 16.73 -7.96 -11.16
C THR A 77 15.23 -7.97 -10.92
N VAL A 78 14.44 -7.84 -11.99
CA VAL A 78 12.96 -7.83 -11.92
C VAL A 78 12.43 -9.19 -11.45
N SER A 79 13.05 -10.32 -11.86
CA SER A 79 12.67 -11.65 -11.38
C SER A 79 12.85 -11.79 -9.85
N ARG A 80 13.91 -11.20 -9.29
CA ARG A 80 14.11 -11.17 -7.83
C ARG A 80 13.09 -10.27 -7.13
N ASP A 81 12.81 -9.10 -7.68
CA ASP A 81 11.78 -8.20 -7.13
C ASP A 81 10.41 -8.89 -7.13
N ILE A 82 10.02 -9.58 -8.21
CA ILE A 82 8.78 -10.36 -8.29
C ILE A 82 8.69 -11.38 -7.16
N ALA A 83 9.78 -12.10 -6.88
CA ALA A 83 9.81 -13.10 -5.81
C ALA A 83 9.76 -12.46 -4.42
N GLU A 84 10.53 -11.38 -4.20
CA GLU A 84 10.57 -10.65 -2.92
C GLU A 84 9.23 -9.98 -2.58
N MET A 85 8.54 -9.44 -3.59
CA MET A 85 7.26 -8.75 -3.44
C MET A 85 6.06 -9.71 -3.45
N GLY A 86 6.27 -11.01 -3.65
CA GLY A 86 5.20 -12.00 -3.66
C GLY A 86 4.22 -11.86 -4.85
N LEU A 87 4.65 -11.31 -5.99
CA LEU A 87 3.80 -11.25 -7.18
C LEU A 87 3.42 -12.66 -7.64
N ARG A 88 2.14 -12.85 -7.94
CA ARG A 88 1.60 -14.11 -8.45
C ARG A 88 1.09 -13.94 -9.87
N LYS A 89 1.27 -14.98 -10.66
CA LYS A 89 0.71 -15.04 -12.01
C LYS A 89 -0.62 -15.76 -11.97
N LEU A 90 -1.69 -15.08 -12.36
CA LEU A 90 -3.02 -15.68 -12.46
C LEU A 90 -3.13 -16.66 -13.63
N PRO A 91 -4.16 -17.52 -13.67
CA PRO A 91 -4.42 -18.42 -14.80
C PRO A 91 -4.54 -17.68 -16.15
N GLU A 92 -5.07 -16.45 -16.15
CA GLU A 92 -5.18 -15.57 -17.32
C GLU A 92 -3.82 -15.03 -17.78
N GLY A 93 -2.76 -15.33 -17.04
CA GLY A 93 -1.39 -14.98 -17.37
C GLY A 93 -0.93 -13.61 -16.87
N VAL A 94 -1.76 -12.87 -16.12
CA VAL A 94 -1.45 -11.54 -15.59
C VAL A 94 -0.77 -11.64 -14.23
N TYR A 95 0.22 -10.79 -13.96
CA TYR A 95 0.84 -10.66 -12.64
C TYR A 95 -0.01 -9.75 -11.74
N VAL A 96 -0.18 -10.18 -10.49
CA VAL A 96 -0.88 -9.43 -9.43
C VAL A 96 -0.12 -9.53 -8.12
N LEU A 97 -0.31 -8.57 -7.23
CA LEU A 97 0.23 -8.60 -5.87
C LEU A 97 -0.57 -9.59 -5.01
N ALA A 98 0.13 -10.36 -4.18
CA ALA A 98 -0.52 -11.30 -3.28
C ALA A 98 -1.39 -10.59 -2.24
N GLU A 99 -0.95 -9.42 -1.79
CA GLU A 99 -1.68 -8.55 -0.86
C GLU A 99 -2.99 -8.04 -1.46
N ASP A 100 -2.98 -7.64 -2.74
CA ASP A 100 -4.19 -7.17 -3.44
C ASP A 100 -5.21 -8.30 -3.61
N LEU A 101 -4.76 -9.54 -3.90
CA LEU A 101 -5.63 -10.72 -3.92
C LEU A 101 -6.21 -11.04 -2.55
N HIS A 102 -5.40 -10.91 -1.50
CA HIS A 102 -5.87 -11.13 -0.13
C HIS A 102 -6.91 -10.09 0.25
N LEU A 103 -6.66 -8.81 -0.03
CA LEU A 103 -7.61 -7.72 0.20
C LEU A 103 -8.91 -7.96 -0.56
N GLN A 104 -8.85 -8.30 -1.86
CA GLN A 104 -10.02 -8.60 -2.68
C GLN A 104 -10.88 -9.69 -2.05
N ARG A 105 -10.26 -10.80 -1.63
CA ARG A 105 -10.96 -11.91 -0.99
C ARG A 105 -11.63 -11.47 0.32
N MET A 106 -10.90 -10.79 1.21
CA MET A 106 -11.42 -10.32 2.48
C MET A 106 -12.60 -9.36 2.29
N VAL A 107 -12.48 -8.42 1.34
CA VAL A 107 -13.54 -7.46 1.06
C VAL A 107 -14.78 -8.14 0.44
N SER A 108 -14.60 -9.00 -0.56
CA SER A 108 -15.72 -9.67 -1.24
C SER A 108 -16.50 -10.63 -0.36
N GLU A 109 -15.84 -11.28 0.60
CA GLU A 109 -16.45 -12.27 1.48
C GLU A 109 -17.05 -11.65 2.75
N LEU A 110 -16.40 -10.62 3.33
CA LEU A 110 -16.67 -10.18 4.70
C LEU A 110 -17.21 -8.74 4.82
N VAL A 111 -17.01 -7.87 3.83
CA VAL A 111 -17.53 -6.51 3.87
C VAL A 111 -19.02 -6.49 3.51
N VAL A 112 -19.81 -5.89 4.39
CA VAL A 112 -21.27 -5.75 4.22
C VAL A 112 -21.59 -4.45 3.51
N ASP A 113 -20.99 -3.34 3.95
CA ASP A 113 -21.25 -2.02 3.37
C ASP A 113 -20.07 -1.06 3.55
N VAL A 114 -20.05 0.01 2.72
CA VAL A 114 -19.02 1.05 2.75
C VAL A 114 -19.71 2.40 2.65
N HIS A 115 -19.44 3.28 3.61
CA HIS A 115 -19.93 4.64 3.66
C HIS A 115 -18.78 5.64 3.72
N ARG A 116 -18.92 6.78 3.05
CA ARG A 116 -17.93 7.85 3.06
C ARG A 116 -18.42 9.05 3.86
N ALA A 117 -17.54 9.61 4.65
CA ALA A 117 -17.74 10.87 5.36
C ALA A 117 -16.48 11.73 5.15
N ASP A 118 -16.52 12.60 4.13
CA ASP A 118 -15.42 13.46 3.70
C ASP A 118 -14.13 12.66 3.42
N ASN A 119 -13.09 12.78 4.22
CA ASN A 119 -11.82 12.06 4.08
C ASN A 119 -11.76 10.74 4.87
N MET A 120 -12.89 10.24 5.35
CA MET A 120 -12.99 9.02 6.13
C MET A 120 -13.96 8.03 5.51
N LEU A 121 -13.62 6.75 5.53
CA LEU A 121 -14.54 5.66 5.21
C LEU A 121 -14.92 4.90 6.47
N ILE A 122 -16.20 4.51 6.51
CA ILE A 122 -16.77 3.58 7.48
C ILE A 122 -17.07 2.30 6.74
N VAL A 123 -16.26 1.27 6.97
CA VAL A 123 -16.43 -0.05 6.37
C VAL A 123 -17.16 -0.94 7.38
N LYS A 124 -18.35 -1.40 7.03
CA LYS A 124 -19.12 -2.36 7.80
C LYS A 124 -18.78 -3.78 7.37
N ALA A 125 -18.51 -4.64 8.33
CA ALA A 125 -18.09 -6.01 8.12
C ALA A 125 -18.97 -6.99 8.94
N GLN A 126 -18.81 -8.28 8.66
CA GLN A 126 -19.41 -9.30 9.51
C GLN A 126 -18.83 -9.22 10.93
N PRO A 127 -19.63 -9.50 11.98
CA PRO A 127 -19.16 -9.46 13.36
C PRO A 127 -17.89 -10.30 13.59
N GLY A 128 -16.90 -9.72 14.25
CA GLY A 128 -15.62 -10.39 14.56
C GLY A 128 -14.59 -10.38 13.43
N THR A 129 -14.88 -9.81 12.25
CA THR A 129 -13.98 -9.87 11.08
C THR A 129 -13.25 -8.56 10.78
N ALA A 130 -13.62 -7.46 11.40
CA ALA A 130 -13.10 -6.12 11.10
C ALA A 130 -11.58 -6.03 11.22
N ASN A 131 -10.96 -6.65 12.23
CA ASN A 131 -9.51 -6.66 12.41
C ASN A 131 -8.75 -7.33 11.25
N GLY A 132 -9.30 -8.44 10.71
CA GLY A 132 -8.69 -9.13 9.57
C GLY A 132 -8.74 -8.29 8.29
N ILE A 133 -9.86 -7.60 8.05
CA ILE A 133 -10.01 -6.71 6.89
C ILE A 133 -9.10 -5.48 7.02
N ALA A 134 -9.01 -4.86 8.20
CA ALA A 134 -8.11 -3.75 8.45
C ALA A 134 -6.65 -4.14 8.21
N ALA A 135 -6.23 -5.31 8.71
CA ALA A 135 -4.90 -5.84 8.45
C ALA A 135 -4.64 -6.07 6.95
N ALA A 136 -5.63 -6.52 6.19
CA ALA A 136 -5.51 -6.68 4.74
C ALA A 136 -5.41 -5.32 4.00
N ILE A 137 -6.16 -4.30 4.45
CA ILE A 137 -6.06 -2.93 3.92
C ILE A 137 -4.66 -2.35 4.19
N ASP A 138 -4.15 -2.50 5.41
CA ASP A 138 -2.82 -2.00 5.79
C ASP A 138 -1.70 -2.73 5.04
N ALA A 139 -1.82 -4.06 4.84
CA ALA A 139 -0.85 -4.86 4.10
C ALA A 139 -0.82 -4.52 2.59
N ALA A 140 -1.95 -4.11 2.02
CA ALA A 140 -2.02 -3.71 0.62
C ALA A 140 -1.28 -2.38 0.34
N GLU A 141 -0.89 -1.61 1.37
CA GLU A 141 -0.16 -0.34 1.23
C GLU A 141 -0.79 0.57 0.17
N LEU A 142 -2.11 0.76 0.26
CA LEU A 142 -2.83 1.59 -0.70
C LEU A 142 -2.41 3.07 -0.54
N PRO A 143 -2.09 3.79 -1.64
CA PRO A 143 -1.59 5.16 -1.58
C PRO A 143 -2.59 6.14 -0.95
N ASP A 144 -3.89 5.85 -1.09
CA ASP A 144 -4.97 6.70 -0.61
C ASP A 144 -5.28 6.49 0.89
N VAL A 145 -4.59 5.55 1.59
CA VAL A 145 -4.82 5.20 2.99
C VAL A 145 -3.72 5.76 3.89
N LEU A 146 -4.10 6.61 4.85
CA LEU A 146 -3.20 7.07 5.92
C LEU A 146 -3.12 6.08 7.09
N GLY A 147 -4.21 5.38 7.36
CA GLY A 147 -4.29 4.39 8.41
C GLY A 147 -5.71 3.91 8.65
N SER A 148 -5.85 2.83 9.42
CA SER A 148 -7.12 2.22 9.76
C SER A 148 -7.27 1.99 11.26
N LEU A 149 -8.52 1.93 11.73
CA LEU A 149 -8.89 1.55 13.09
C LEU A 149 -10.08 0.59 13.04
N ALA A 150 -9.90 -0.62 13.54
CA ALA A 150 -10.94 -1.64 13.55
C ALA A 150 -11.57 -1.85 14.94
N GLY A 151 -12.89 -1.98 14.93
CA GLY A 151 -13.68 -2.49 16.06
C GLY A 151 -14.01 -3.97 15.88
N ASN A 152 -15.21 -4.36 16.28
CA ASN A 152 -15.68 -5.74 16.10
C ASN A 152 -16.21 -6.00 14.68
N ASP A 153 -17.05 -5.09 14.17
CA ASP A 153 -17.77 -5.16 12.89
C ASP A 153 -17.63 -3.91 12.03
N THR A 154 -16.81 -2.97 12.47
CA THR A 154 -16.69 -1.67 11.82
C THR A 154 -15.23 -1.25 11.75
N ILE A 155 -14.80 -0.72 10.61
CA ILE A 155 -13.46 -0.19 10.39
C ILE A 155 -13.60 1.26 9.98
N PHE A 156 -12.83 2.15 10.62
CA PHE A 156 -12.61 3.50 10.16
C PHE A 156 -11.32 3.55 9.38
N VAL A 157 -11.37 4.00 8.13
CA VAL A 157 -10.19 4.20 7.29
C VAL A 157 -10.08 5.69 6.98
N VAL A 158 -8.91 6.26 7.20
CA VAL A 158 -8.64 7.67 7.01
C VAL A 158 -7.77 7.88 5.78
N SER A 159 -8.18 8.79 4.90
CA SER A 159 -7.44 9.25 3.73
C SER A 159 -6.93 10.68 3.93
N GLN A 160 -6.00 11.14 3.09
CA GLN A 160 -5.45 12.49 3.19
C GLN A 160 -6.47 13.55 2.75
N THR A 161 -7.23 13.26 1.68
CA THR A 161 -8.24 14.17 1.14
C THR A 161 -9.57 13.45 0.91
N GLY A 162 -10.64 14.21 0.69
CA GLY A 162 -11.95 13.66 0.30
C GLY A 162 -11.93 12.99 -1.07
N GLU A 163 -11.06 13.42 -1.98
CA GLU A 163 -10.88 12.81 -3.30
C GLU A 163 -10.21 11.42 -3.17
N ASP A 164 -9.19 11.30 -2.30
CA ASP A 164 -8.54 10.01 -1.99
C ASP A 164 -9.57 9.04 -1.39
N SER A 165 -10.38 9.52 -0.45
CA SER A 165 -11.46 8.74 0.16
C SER A 165 -12.49 8.28 -0.88
N GLN A 166 -12.82 9.11 -1.86
CA GLN A 166 -13.73 8.76 -2.95
C GLN A 166 -13.17 7.64 -3.85
N ARG A 167 -11.86 7.72 -4.19
CA ARG A 167 -11.20 6.65 -4.96
C ARG A 167 -11.18 5.34 -4.20
N LEU A 168 -10.85 5.40 -2.90
CA LEU A 168 -10.82 4.25 -2.03
C LEU A 168 -12.22 3.61 -1.86
N GLU A 169 -13.28 4.43 -1.71
CA GLU A 169 -14.67 3.96 -1.69
C GLU A 169 -15.01 3.18 -2.96
N ALA A 170 -14.72 3.76 -4.13
CA ALA A 170 -14.97 3.12 -5.43
C ALA A 170 -14.21 1.79 -5.57
N LEU A 171 -12.96 1.73 -5.11
CA LEU A 171 -12.15 0.51 -5.10
C LEU A 171 -12.79 -0.57 -4.22
N LEU A 172 -13.13 -0.25 -2.97
CA LEU A 172 -13.72 -1.23 -2.03
C LEU A 172 -15.10 -1.70 -2.50
N GLN A 173 -15.93 -0.83 -3.07
CA GLN A 173 -17.21 -1.21 -3.66
C GLN A 173 -17.03 -2.14 -4.87
N LYS A 174 -16.05 -1.87 -5.74
CA LYS A 174 -15.70 -2.74 -6.87
C LYS A 174 -15.26 -4.12 -6.38
N LEU A 175 -14.36 -4.19 -5.39
CA LEU A 175 -13.89 -5.45 -4.82
C LEU A 175 -15.03 -6.26 -4.18
N ARG A 176 -15.98 -5.59 -3.51
CA ARG A 176 -17.16 -6.23 -2.91
C ARG A 176 -18.07 -6.87 -3.96
N CYS A 177 -18.21 -6.25 -5.12
CA CYS A 177 -19.07 -6.77 -6.20
C CYS A 177 -18.43 -7.92 -6.98
N THR A 178 -17.11 -8.11 -6.88
CA THR A 178 -16.37 -9.18 -7.56
C THR A 178 -16.49 -10.49 -6.76
N LYS A 179 -17.68 -11.09 -6.71
CA LYS A 179 -17.84 -12.47 -6.23
C LYS A 179 -17.37 -13.43 -7.31
N ASN A 180 -16.34 -14.21 -7.02
CA ASN A 180 -15.95 -15.39 -7.82
C ASN A 180 -17.02 -16.48 -7.75
#